data_27f559813127def5accd81337929c38f
#
_entry.id   27f559813127def5accd81337929c38f
#
_cell.length_a   1.000
_cell.length_b   1.000
_cell.length_c   1.000
_cell.angle_alpha   90.00
_cell.angle_beta   90.00
_cell.angle_gamma   90.00
#
_symmetry.space_group_name_H-M   'P 1'
#
loop_
_entity.id
_entity.type
_entity.pdbx_description
1 polymer ?
#
loop_
_entity_poly.entity_id
_entity_poly.type
_entity_poly.pdbx_seq_one_letter_code
_entity_poly.pdbx_strand_id
1 'polypeptide(L)'
;MSPPEPNQVQTIIDETTVATAALDDAGGFDSLESIASIFSVAVPWTEAGPIPADHTCSGDGVSPSITWSGAPAETQSFAVVVTDLDAFGPTGEPLVHWVVANIDASSDGLASGGAIPGVIEAANDLGRPDFPIVGWSPPCPPLGQTHTYLVTVHALTQTLDVVDGTPAADLVRAIELASLTSTSVTGTVTSG
;
A
#
# COMPACT_ATOMS: atom_id res chain seq x y z
N MET A 1 22.88 15.10 54.54
CA MET A 1 22.88 14.20 53.38
C MET A 1 21.43 13.83 53.10
N SER A 2 20.82 14.52 52.13
CA SER A 2 19.44 14.21 51.69
C SER A 2 19.46 13.11 50.63
N PRO A 3 18.46 12.20 50.57
CA PRO A 3 18.39 11.15 49.56
C PRO A 3 18.01 11.74 48.21
N PRO A 4 18.41 11.09 47.07
CA PRO A 4 18.05 11.53 45.75
C PRO A 4 16.57 11.27 45.43
N GLU A 5 15.95 12.21 44.74
CA GLU A 5 14.58 12.11 44.26
C GLU A 5 14.41 11.01 43.18
N PRO A 6 13.24 10.37 43.11
CA PRO A 6 12.97 9.34 42.09
C PRO A 6 12.77 9.98 40.71
N ASN A 7 13.45 9.40 39.74
CA ASN A 7 13.39 9.72 38.32
C ASN A 7 11.94 9.54 37.78
N GLN A 8 11.31 10.64 37.37
CA GLN A 8 10.00 10.67 36.76
C GLN A 8 10.14 10.11 35.34
N VAL A 9 9.59 8.93 35.10
CA VAL A 9 9.39 8.39 33.74
C VAL A 9 8.28 9.22 33.09
N GLN A 10 8.65 10.11 32.18
CA GLN A 10 7.71 10.91 31.43
C GLN A 10 7.16 10.02 30.30
N THR A 11 5.91 9.60 30.47
CA THR A 11 5.14 8.95 29.40
C THR A 11 4.94 9.95 28.27
N ILE A 12 5.55 9.69 27.11
CA ILE A 12 5.30 10.46 25.89
C ILE A 12 3.94 10.00 25.39
N ILE A 13 2.90 10.77 25.65
CA ILE A 13 1.64 10.67 24.94
C ILE A 13 1.82 11.37 23.60
N ASP A 14 1.55 10.64 22.53
CA ASP A 14 1.52 11.13 21.16
C ASP A 14 0.41 12.20 21.04
N GLU A 15 0.80 13.45 21.22
CA GLU A 15 -0.06 14.60 20.92
C GLU A 15 0.23 15.02 19.49
N THR A 16 -0.79 14.88 18.65
CA THR A 16 -0.90 15.57 17.35
C THR A 16 -0.41 17.00 17.51
N THR A 17 0.81 17.28 17.05
CA THR A 17 1.42 18.59 17.16
C THR A 17 0.66 19.56 16.26
N VAL A 18 -0.27 20.30 16.85
CA VAL A 18 -0.83 21.49 16.22
C VAL A 18 0.28 22.54 16.23
N ALA A 19 0.83 22.87 15.08
CA ALA A 19 1.81 23.94 14.95
C ALA A 19 1.17 25.27 15.31
N THR A 20 1.58 25.85 16.42
CA THR A 20 1.24 27.22 16.78
C THR A 20 2.21 28.16 16.04
N ALA A 21 1.68 28.96 15.12
CA ALA A 21 2.46 30.03 14.48
C ALA A 21 2.85 31.07 15.53
N ALA A 22 4.13 31.31 15.72
CA ALA A 22 4.62 32.45 16.49
C ALA A 22 4.66 33.69 15.58
N LEU A 23 4.06 34.77 16.04
CA LEU A 23 4.18 36.09 15.41
C LEU A 23 5.51 36.69 15.87
N ASP A 24 6.36 37.11 14.95
CA ASP A 24 7.50 37.94 15.27
C ASP A 24 7.09 39.43 15.34
N ASP A 25 7.92 40.22 16.03
CA ASP A 25 7.66 41.65 16.31
C ASP A 25 7.70 42.56 15.06
N ALA A 26 7.84 42.00 13.85
CA ALA A 26 7.90 42.70 12.57
C ALA A 26 6.66 42.49 11.68
N GLY A 27 5.64 41.73 12.11
CA GLY A 27 4.37 41.54 11.42
C GLY A 27 4.46 40.78 10.07
N GLY A 28 5.55 40.06 9.82
CA GLY A 28 5.71 39.17 8.69
C GLY A 28 5.39 37.73 9.08
N PHE A 29 4.59 37.04 8.25
CA PHE A 29 4.46 35.58 8.34
C PHE A 29 5.73 34.98 7.71
N ASP A 30 6.72 34.63 8.56
CA ASP A 30 7.87 33.89 8.06
C ASP A 30 7.49 32.42 7.94
N SER A 31 7.57 31.95 6.70
CA SER A 31 7.49 30.56 6.26
C SER A 31 6.42 29.71 6.93
N LEU A 32 5.30 29.51 6.22
CA LEU A 32 4.51 28.31 6.40
C LEU A 32 5.47 27.11 6.21
N GLU A 33 5.96 26.52 7.30
CA GLU A 33 6.57 25.20 7.22
C GLU A 33 5.56 24.32 6.51
N SER A 34 5.93 23.87 5.32
CA SER A 34 5.15 22.92 4.55
C SER A 34 4.93 21.72 5.46
N ILE A 35 3.71 21.55 5.95
CA ILE A 35 3.33 20.32 6.65
C ILE A 35 3.53 19.24 5.59
N ALA A 36 4.59 18.45 5.74
CA ALA A 36 4.83 17.32 4.86
C ALA A 36 3.59 16.44 4.90
N SER A 37 2.90 16.34 3.78
CA SER A 37 1.71 15.50 3.69
C SER A 37 2.12 14.06 3.96
N ILE A 38 1.40 13.38 4.85
CA ILE A 38 1.66 11.97 5.14
C ILE A 38 1.24 11.15 3.91
N PHE A 39 2.13 10.31 3.41
CA PHE A 39 1.79 9.37 2.34
C PHE A 39 0.73 8.40 2.85
N SER A 40 -0.44 8.39 2.25
CA SER A 40 -1.60 7.63 2.68
C SER A 40 -2.30 6.95 1.51
N VAL A 41 -2.94 5.82 1.80
CA VAL A 41 -3.74 5.01 0.85
C VAL A 41 -5.17 4.91 1.34
N ALA A 42 -6.12 4.90 0.40
CA ALA A 42 -7.53 4.64 0.66
C ALA A 42 -8.09 3.60 -0.34
N VAL A 43 -9.00 2.78 0.17
CA VAL A 43 -9.68 1.68 -0.53
C VAL A 43 -11.18 1.71 -0.19
N PRO A 44 -12.06 0.95 -0.89
CA PRO A 44 -13.51 0.95 -0.63
C PRO A 44 -13.95 0.33 0.70
N TRP A 45 -13.04 0.07 1.63
CA TRP A 45 -13.33 -0.46 2.97
C TRP A 45 -12.51 0.28 4.03
N THR A 46 -12.85 0.09 5.30
CA THR A 46 -12.07 0.65 6.43
C THR A 46 -10.91 -0.26 6.78
N GLU A 47 -9.86 0.29 7.41
CA GLU A 47 -8.72 -0.49 7.92
C GLU A 47 -9.20 -1.73 8.70
N ALA A 48 -8.65 -2.89 8.36
CA ALA A 48 -9.01 -4.21 8.89
C ALA A 48 -10.49 -4.61 8.72
N GLY A 49 -11.27 -3.83 7.94
CA GLY A 49 -12.67 -4.10 7.65
C GLY A 49 -12.88 -5.16 6.57
N PRO A 50 -14.14 -5.61 6.36
CA PRO A 50 -14.45 -6.55 5.31
C PRO A 50 -14.29 -5.94 3.92
N ILE A 51 -13.60 -6.66 3.04
CA ILE A 51 -13.51 -6.33 1.61
C ILE A 51 -14.88 -6.58 0.98
N PRO A 52 -15.46 -5.61 0.23
CA PRO A 52 -16.75 -5.79 -0.42
C PRO A 52 -16.77 -6.99 -1.38
N ALA A 53 -17.88 -7.68 -1.44
CA ALA A 53 -18.06 -8.91 -2.22
C ALA A 53 -17.68 -8.74 -3.70
N ASP A 54 -17.94 -7.56 -4.28
CA ASP A 54 -17.63 -7.23 -5.68
C ASP A 54 -16.14 -7.38 -6.02
N HIS A 55 -15.26 -7.31 -5.01
CA HIS A 55 -13.81 -7.46 -5.15
C HIS A 55 -13.30 -8.86 -4.76
N THR A 56 -14.20 -9.82 -4.50
CA THR A 56 -13.88 -11.19 -4.07
C THR A 56 -14.45 -12.21 -5.06
N CYS A 57 -14.07 -13.49 -4.91
CA CYS A 57 -14.64 -14.58 -5.72
C CYS A 57 -16.14 -14.86 -5.42
N SER A 58 -16.73 -14.22 -4.40
CA SER A 58 -18.15 -14.31 -4.08
C SER A 58 -19.01 -13.34 -4.90
N GLY A 59 -18.40 -12.36 -5.54
CA GLY A 59 -19.06 -11.35 -6.37
C GLY A 59 -18.45 -11.29 -7.77
N ASP A 60 -18.32 -10.08 -8.32
CA ASP A 60 -17.84 -9.87 -9.69
C ASP A 60 -16.33 -10.11 -9.84
N GLY A 61 -15.59 -10.16 -8.73
CA GLY A 61 -14.15 -10.41 -8.70
C GLY A 61 -13.31 -9.33 -9.34
N VAL A 62 -13.81 -8.09 -9.43
CA VAL A 62 -13.08 -6.96 -10.03
C VAL A 62 -12.06 -6.38 -9.05
N SER A 63 -10.95 -5.84 -9.57
CA SER A 63 -9.97 -5.14 -8.72
C SER A 63 -10.62 -3.94 -8.01
N PRO A 64 -10.25 -3.64 -6.76
CA PRO A 64 -10.77 -2.46 -6.06
C PRO A 64 -10.22 -1.16 -6.67
N SER A 65 -10.92 -0.05 -6.44
CA SER A 65 -10.29 1.26 -6.58
C SER A 65 -9.31 1.48 -5.43
N ILE A 66 -8.13 2.01 -5.75
CA ILE A 66 -7.08 2.33 -4.78
C ILE A 66 -6.66 3.76 -5.05
N THR A 67 -6.73 4.63 -4.06
CA THR A 67 -6.29 6.02 -4.19
C THR A 67 -5.22 6.33 -3.16
N TRP A 68 -4.34 7.29 -3.47
CA TRP A 68 -3.28 7.72 -2.56
C TRP A 68 -3.04 9.21 -2.64
N SER A 69 -2.40 9.74 -1.60
CA SER A 69 -2.01 11.15 -1.54
C SER A 69 -0.78 11.33 -0.65
N GLY A 70 -0.13 12.48 -0.77
CA GLY A 70 1.00 12.82 0.09
C GLY A 70 2.30 12.09 -0.23
N ALA A 71 2.46 11.55 -1.44
CA ALA A 71 3.71 10.95 -1.88
C ALA A 71 4.86 11.98 -1.89
N PRO A 72 6.13 11.54 -1.66
CA PRO A 72 7.30 12.41 -1.76
C PRO A 72 7.41 13.07 -3.14
N ALA A 73 7.93 14.29 -3.19
CA ALA A 73 8.09 15.05 -4.44
C ALA A 73 9.08 14.39 -5.43
N GLU A 74 9.98 13.56 -4.91
CA GLU A 74 10.97 12.81 -5.67
C GLU A 74 10.43 11.56 -6.35
N THR A 75 9.14 11.25 -6.17
CA THR A 75 8.50 10.06 -6.75
C THR A 75 8.56 10.12 -8.28
N GLN A 76 9.08 9.07 -8.91
CA GLN A 76 9.18 8.92 -10.35
C GLN A 76 8.12 7.98 -10.94
N SER A 77 7.63 7.03 -10.13
CA SER A 77 6.52 6.14 -10.46
C SER A 77 5.91 5.56 -9.19
N PHE A 78 4.74 4.93 -9.32
CA PHE A 78 4.14 4.15 -8.23
C PHE A 78 4.07 2.68 -8.59
N ALA A 79 3.93 1.86 -7.54
CA ALA A 79 3.57 0.46 -7.65
C ALA A 79 2.55 0.09 -6.57
N VAL A 80 1.70 -0.89 -6.88
CA VAL A 80 0.72 -1.47 -5.96
C VAL A 80 0.98 -2.96 -5.82
N VAL A 81 0.97 -3.45 -4.59
CA VAL A 81 1.08 -4.87 -4.26
C VAL A 81 -0.09 -5.27 -3.39
N VAL A 82 -0.78 -6.36 -3.74
CA VAL A 82 -1.84 -6.95 -2.93
C VAL A 82 -1.46 -8.37 -2.55
N THR A 83 -1.42 -8.63 -1.24
CA THR A 83 -0.89 -9.87 -0.66
C THR A 83 -1.89 -10.46 0.34
N ASP A 84 -2.08 -11.78 0.31
CA ASP A 84 -2.78 -12.56 1.34
C ASP A 84 -1.78 -12.93 2.42
N LEU A 85 -1.98 -12.45 3.64
CA LEU A 85 -1.07 -12.68 4.78
C LEU A 85 -1.28 -14.05 5.45
N ASP A 86 -2.39 -14.73 5.15
CA ASP A 86 -2.79 -16.00 5.75
C ASP A 86 -2.57 -17.19 4.80
N ALA A 87 -2.12 -16.94 3.57
CA ALA A 87 -1.74 -17.95 2.59
C ALA A 87 -0.29 -17.74 2.13
N PHE A 88 0.36 -18.81 1.64
CA PHE A 88 1.75 -18.77 1.21
C PHE A 88 1.88 -19.11 -0.26
N GLY A 89 2.66 -18.31 -0.97
CA GLY A 89 3.02 -18.50 -2.37
C GLY A 89 4.09 -19.61 -2.55
N PRO A 90 4.47 -19.85 -3.80
CA PRO A 90 5.46 -20.90 -4.16
C PRO A 90 6.82 -20.71 -3.50
N THR A 91 7.19 -19.49 -3.12
CA THR A 91 8.46 -19.15 -2.47
C THR A 91 8.45 -19.33 -0.96
N GLY A 92 7.26 -19.59 -0.35
CA GLY A 92 7.08 -19.64 1.10
C GLY A 92 6.84 -18.28 1.73
N GLU A 93 6.77 -17.21 0.93
CA GLU A 93 6.35 -15.87 1.34
C GLU A 93 4.82 -15.72 1.24
N PRO A 94 4.22 -14.69 1.85
CA PRO A 94 2.79 -14.40 1.70
C PRO A 94 2.35 -14.37 0.23
N LEU A 95 1.17 -14.93 -0.06
CA LEU A 95 0.70 -15.16 -1.42
C LEU A 95 0.31 -13.85 -2.10
N VAL A 96 0.90 -13.57 -3.25
CA VAL A 96 0.67 -12.33 -4.00
C VAL A 96 -0.51 -12.48 -4.97
N HIS A 97 -1.52 -11.65 -4.78
CA HIS A 97 -2.75 -11.59 -5.59
C HIS A 97 -2.64 -10.64 -6.78
N TRP A 98 -1.86 -9.56 -6.65
CA TRP A 98 -1.72 -8.53 -7.68
C TRP A 98 -0.46 -7.71 -7.47
N VAL A 99 0.24 -7.43 -8.55
CA VAL A 99 1.31 -6.43 -8.60
C VAL A 99 1.15 -5.60 -9.84
N VAL A 100 1.10 -4.29 -9.66
CA VAL A 100 1.12 -3.28 -10.73
C VAL A 100 2.31 -2.38 -10.50
N ALA A 101 3.12 -2.14 -11.51
CA ALA A 101 4.26 -1.24 -11.45
C ALA A 101 4.29 -0.25 -12.62
N ASN A 102 5.18 0.72 -12.55
CA ASN A 102 5.32 1.80 -13.53
C ASN A 102 4.05 2.64 -13.71
N ILE A 103 3.27 2.80 -12.63
CA ILE A 103 2.16 3.73 -12.60
C ILE A 103 2.75 5.15 -12.64
N ASP A 104 2.21 6.01 -13.52
CA ASP A 104 2.72 7.37 -13.72
C ASP A 104 2.77 8.18 -12.41
N ALA A 105 3.84 8.96 -12.23
CA ALA A 105 4.06 9.77 -11.02
C ALA A 105 2.96 10.84 -10.79
N SER A 106 2.23 11.22 -11.82
CA SER A 106 1.10 12.16 -11.72
C SER A 106 -0.22 11.48 -11.32
N SER A 107 -0.24 10.15 -11.22
CA SER A 107 -1.43 9.40 -10.81
C SER A 107 -1.68 9.51 -9.32
N ASP A 108 -2.93 9.63 -8.94
CA ASP A 108 -3.42 9.60 -7.56
C ASP A 108 -4.25 8.34 -7.24
N GLY A 109 -4.30 7.36 -8.18
CA GLY A 109 -5.01 6.11 -7.94
C GLY A 109 -5.19 5.21 -9.15
N LEU A 110 -5.81 4.06 -8.88
CA LEU A 110 -6.27 3.07 -9.81
C LEU A 110 -7.79 2.95 -9.73
N ALA A 111 -8.47 2.94 -10.86
CA ALA A 111 -9.92 2.73 -10.92
C ALA A 111 -10.26 1.24 -10.71
N SER A 112 -11.43 0.96 -10.13
CA SER A 112 -11.95 -0.41 -9.99
C SER A 112 -12.16 -1.07 -11.35
N GLY A 113 -11.66 -2.30 -11.51
CA GLY A 113 -11.87 -3.14 -12.71
C GLY A 113 -11.33 -2.54 -14.01
N GLY A 114 -10.61 -1.43 -13.93
CA GLY A 114 -10.11 -0.70 -15.09
C GLY A 114 -8.84 -1.32 -15.67
N ALA A 115 -8.73 -1.33 -17.00
CA ALA A 115 -7.43 -1.51 -17.66
C ALA A 115 -6.57 -0.27 -17.36
N ILE A 116 -5.30 -0.49 -17.03
CA ILE A 116 -4.36 0.58 -16.67
C ILE A 116 -3.34 0.69 -17.81
N PRO A 117 -3.51 1.65 -18.71
CA PRO A 117 -2.59 1.79 -19.85
C PRO A 117 -1.17 2.14 -19.40
N GLY A 118 -0.17 1.48 -19.98
CA GLY A 118 1.24 1.83 -19.79
C GLY A 118 1.87 1.31 -18.50
N VAL A 119 1.14 0.56 -17.68
CA VAL A 119 1.69 -0.13 -16.51
C VAL A 119 2.21 -1.51 -16.85
N ILE A 120 2.93 -2.11 -15.92
CA ILE A 120 3.36 -3.50 -15.94
C ILE A 120 2.58 -4.26 -14.88
N GLU A 121 2.04 -5.43 -15.24
CA GLU A 121 1.39 -6.35 -14.30
C GLU A 121 2.17 -7.65 -14.18
N ALA A 122 2.39 -8.12 -12.95
CA ALA A 122 3.07 -9.38 -12.69
C ALA A 122 2.20 -10.61 -13.00
N ALA A 123 2.85 -11.73 -13.29
CA ALA A 123 2.25 -13.04 -13.10
C ALA A 123 2.15 -13.31 -11.59
N ASN A 124 0.91 -13.37 -11.08
CA ASN A 124 0.64 -13.56 -9.65
C ASN A 124 0.82 -15.02 -9.19
N ASP A 125 0.79 -15.24 -7.88
CA ASP A 125 1.07 -16.56 -7.29
C ASP A 125 -0.08 -17.58 -7.41
N LEU A 126 -1.26 -17.17 -7.89
CA LEU A 126 -2.40 -18.06 -8.10
C LEU A 126 -2.32 -18.78 -9.46
N GLY A 127 -1.47 -18.29 -10.37
CA GLY A 127 -1.15 -18.97 -11.62
C GLY A 127 -0.24 -20.19 -11.43
N ARG A 128 0.06 -20.84 -12.54
CA ARG A 128 1.04 -21.93 -12.62
C ARG A 128 2.08 -21.59 -13.67
N PRO A 129 3.29 -22.15 -13.62
CA PRO A 129 4.32 -21.86 -14.63
C PRO A 129 3.85 -22.05 -16.08
N ASP A 130 3.02 -23.08 -16.33
CA ASP A 130 2.46 -23.37 -17.66
C ASP A 130 1.18 -22.57 -17.99
N PHE A 131 0.55 -21.95 -16.99
CA PHE A 131 -0.68 -21.17 -17.08
C PHE A 131 -0.60 -19.96 -16.14
N PRO A 132 0.25 -18.98 -16.42
CA PRO A 132 0.38 -17.80 -15.58
C PRO A 132 -0.91 -16.98 -15.59
N ILE A 133 -1.26 -16.40 -14.45
CA ILE A 133 -2.31 -15.39 -14.32
C ILE A 133 -1.62 -14.05 -14.17
N VAL A 134 -1.73 -13.19 -15.17
CA VAL A 134 -1.19 -11.82 -15.13
C VAL A 134 -2.29 -10.88 -14.67
N GLY A 135 -1.94 -9.99 -13.73
CA GLY A 135 -2.86 -9.00 -13.19
C GLY A 135 -3.62 -9.48 -11.94
N TRP A 136 -4.80 -8.93 -11.74
CA TRP A 136 -5.63 -9.15 -10.56
C TRP A 136 -6.20 -10.56 -10.45
N SER A 137 -6.08 -11.15 -9.26
CA SER A 137 -6.83 -12.33 -8.84
C SER A 137 -7.62 -12.03 -7.57
N PRO A 138 -8.96 -12.23 -7.57
CA PRO A 138 -9.77 -11.85 -6.42
C PRO A 138 -9.49 -12.72 -5.19
N PRO A 139 -9.56 -12.15 -3.97
CA PRO A 139 -9.57 -12.89 -2.72
C PRO A 139 -10.60 -14.02 -2.69
N CYS A 140 -10.16 -15.24 -2.33
CA CYS A 140 -10.99 -16.43 -2.28
C CYS A 140 -10.47 -17.42 -1.23
N PRO A 141 -10.58 -17.10 0.08
CA PRO A 141 -10.09 -17.98 1.13
C PRO A 141 -10.87 -19.30 1.15
N PRO A 142 -10.28 -20.38 1.69
CA PRO A 142 -10.99 -21.65 1.86
C PRO A 142 -12.25 -21.49 2.71
N LEU A 143 -13.24 -22.34 2.45
CA LEU A 143 -14.54 -22.31 3.13
C LEU A 143 -14.37 -22.33 4.67
N GLY A 144 -15.05 -21.42 5.36
CA GLY A 144 -15.00 -21.26 6.81
C GLY A 144 -13.74 -20.58 7.33
N GLN A 145 -12.86 -20.08 6.47
CA GLN A 145 -11.67 -19.33 6.88
C GLN A 145 -11.84 -17.82 6.62
N THR A 146 -11.13 -17.05 7.44
CA THR A 146 -11.00 -15.61 7.27
C THR A 146 -9.54 -15.32 6.98
N HIS A 147 -9.26 -14.67 5.84
CA HIS A 147 -7.92 -14.22 5.48
C HIS A 147 -7.82 -12.70 5.50
N THR A 148 -6.64 -12.21 5.80
CA THR A 148 -6.26 -10.80 5.82
C THR A 148 -5.47 -10.47 4.57
N TYR A 149 -5.89 -9.44 3.86
CA TYR A 149 -5.25 -8.95 2.64
C TYR A 149 -4.61 -7.60 2.91
N LEU A 150 -3.36 -7.45 2.51
CA LEU A 150 -2.59 -6.22 2.61
C LEU A 150 -2.51 -5.57 1.23
N VAL A 151 -2.98 -4.33 1.12
CA VAL A 151 -2.79 -3.47 -0.05
C VAL A 151 -1.68 -2.48 0.27
N THR A 152 -0.58 -2.53 -0.46
CA THR A 152 0.55 -1.61 -0.28
C THR A 152 0.77 -0.78 -1.54
N VAL A 153 0.89 0.53 -1.37
CA VAL A 153 1.30 1.47 -2.42
C VAL A 153 2.72 1.91 -2.15
N HIS A 154 3.60 1.77 -3.13
CA HIS A 154 4.99 2.20 -3.09
C HIS A 154 5.19 3.43 -3.97
N ALA A 155 5.87 4.43 -3.44
CA ALA A 155 6.43 5.54 -4.21
C ALA A 155 7.88 5.19 -4.59
N LEU A 156 8.20 5.20 -5.88
CA LEU A 156 9.48 4.69 -6.39
C LEU A 156 10.39 5.81 -6.87
N THR A 157 11.72 5.59 -6.77
CA THR A 157 12.76 6.51 -7.26
C THR A 157 12.93 6.49 -8.78
N GLN A 158 12.30 5.52 -9.46
CA GLN A 158 12.48 5.31 -10.91
C GLN A 158 11.31 4.47 -11.47
N THR A 159 11.19 4.41 -12.78
CA THR A 159 10.47 3.34 -13.47
C THR A 159 11.33 2.08 -13.50
N LEU A 160 10.69 0.91 -13.46
CA LEU A 160 11.37 -0.38 -13.44
C LEU A 160 11.56 -0.90 -14.87
N ASP A 161 12.74 -1.45 -15.16
CA ASP A 161 13.01 -2.15 -16.44
C ASP A 161 12.56 -3.61 -16.34
N VAL A 162 11.26 -3.81 -16.43
CA VAL A 162 10.57 -5.11 -16.31
C VAL A 162 9.49 -5.21 -17.38
N VAL A 163 8.96 -6.41 -17.60
CA VAL A 163 7.94 -6.68 -18.62
C VAL A 163 6.69 -7.31 -18.00
N ASP A 164 5.56 -7.21 -18.69
CA ASP A 164 4.34 -7.90 -18.32
C ASP A 164 4.57 -9.40 -18.14
N GLY A 165 3.96 -9.94 -17.10
CA GLY A 165 4.10 -11.35 -16.74
C GLY A 165 5.41 -11.69 -16.04
N THR A 166 6.23 -10.71 -15.65
CA THR A 166 7.33 -10.95 -14.70
C THR A 166 6.77 -11.64 -13.45
N PRO A 167 7.40 -12.71 -12.93
CA PRO A 167 6.94 -13.38 -11.72
C PRO A 167 6.75 -12.39 -10.56
N ALA A 168 5.68 -12.54 -9.77
CA ALA A 168 5.35 -11.62 -8.69
C ALA A 168 6.50 -11.40 -7.73
N ALA A 169 7.19 -12.45 -7.29
CA ALA A 169 8.33 -12.34 -6.38
C ALA A 169 9.48 -11.48 -6.93
N ASP A 170 9.76 -11.59 -8.24
CA ASP A 170 10.82 -10.81 -8.87
C ASP A 170 10.42 -9.33 -8.99
N LEU A 171 9.14 -9.06 -9.34
CA LEU A 171 8.64 -7.70 -9.46
C LEU A 171 8.53 -7.03 -8.07
N VAL A 172 8.04 -7.73 -7.06
CA VAL A 172 7.99 -7.22 -5.67
C VAL A 172 9.39 -6.84 -5.18
N ARG A 173 10.38 -7.71 -5.42
CA ARG A 173 11.79 -7.41 -5.07
C ARG A 173 12.32 -6.17 -5.80
N ALA A 174 12.01 -6.00 -7.08
CA ALA A 174 12.42 -4.80 -7.83
C ALA A 174 11.76 -3.53 -7.27
N ILE A 175 10.49 -3.61 -6.90
CA ILE A 175 9.73 -2.54 -6.25
C ILE A 175 10.39 -2.15 -4.92
N GLU A 176 10.67 -3.12 -4.05
CA GLU A 176 11.29 -2.88 -2.74
C GLU A 176 12.64 -2.18 -2.85
N LEU A 177 13.48 -2.59 -3.83
CA LEU A 177 14.79 -1.98 -4.07
C LEU A 177 14.71 -0.54 -4.58
N ALA A 178 13.62 -0.17 -5.27
CA ALA A 178 13.40 1.17 -5.82
C ALA A 178 12.51 2.05 -4.93
N SER A 179 11.96 1.52 -3.83
CA SER A 179 10.99 2.21 -2.99
C SER A 179 11.62 3.33 -2.17
N LEU A 180 11.10 4.55 -2.32
CA LEU A 180 11.37 5.68 -1.43
C LEU A 180 10.65 5.49 -0.09
N THR A 181 9.38 5.14 -0.17
CA THR A 181 8.48 4.92 0.95
C THR A 181 7.26 4.14 0.48
N SER A 182 6.51 3.61 1.44
CA SER A 182 5.25 2.93 1.16
C SER A 182 4.20 3.26 2.20
N THR A 183 2.94 3.02 1.84
CA THR A 183 1.80 3.09 2.73
C THR A 183 0.90 1.90 2.47
N SER A 184 0.21 1.41 3.48
CA SER A 184 -0.61 0.22 3.35
C SER A 184 -1.91 0.31 4.12
N VAL A 185 -2.86 -0.53 3.73
CA VAL A 185 -4.16 -0.74 4.38
C VAL A 185 -4.49 -2.22 4.33
N THR A 186 -5.12 -2.74 5.38
CA THR A 186 -5.57 -4.13 5.42
C THR A 186 -7.07 -4.24 5.20
N GLY A 187 -7.50 -5.42 4.75
CA GLY A 187 -8.91 -5.81 4.67
C GLY A 187 -9.06 -7.32 4.89
N THR A 188 -10.25 -7.77 5.21
CA THR A 188 -10.53 -9.18 5.49
C THR A 188 -11.56 -9.75 4.54
N VAL A 189 -11.43 -11.03 4.21
CA VAL A 189 -12.46 -11.81 3.52
C VAL A 189 -12.72 -13.07 4.31
N THR A 190 -14.02 -13.35 4.58
CA THR A 190 -14.46 -14.60 5.17
C THR A 190 -15.25 -15.38 4.14
N SER A 191 -14.84 -16.61 3.86
CA SER A 191 -15.59 -17.53 3.01
C SER A 191 -16.62 -18.30 3.85
N GLY A 192 -17.90 -18.16 3.50
CA GLY A 192 -19.05 -18.78 4.18
C GLY A 192 -19.80 -19.74 3.30
#